data_6d399dfc5536a7daea1835b97f9250fa
#
_entry.id   6d399dfc5536a7daea1835b97f9250fa
#
_cell.length_a   1.000
_cell.length_b   1.000
_cell.length_c   1.000
_cell.angle_alpha   90.00
_cell.angle_beta   90.00
_cell.angle_gamma   90.00
#
_symmetry.space_group_name_H-M   'P 1'
#
loop_
_entity.id
_entity.type
_entity.pdbx_description
1 polymer ?
#
loop_
_entity_poly.entity_id
_entity_poly.type
_entity_poly.pdbx_seq_one_letter_code
_entity_poly.pdbx_strand_id
1 'polypeptide(L)'
;MKWETKITNINNGQETIRGKKLSGLIQKNTFTETIFLIWRGRMPKPAETKMLDAMLVAAIDHGIGTASAMTARIVASAKNSLHTALTAGILAMGERHGSAIENAAKFFIENKNNKNLSQTVKELKDKKVRLAGFGHAVLERDERSENLLKIAKKLGFFKDTCKTAIVIEKELNKLSSKPLPLNIDGAMGAILADMGFDPDIMKGVFITARVPGLVAHIYEEIKNDTGLRRLNENEIDYIGK
;
A
#
# COMPACT_ATOMS: atom_id res chain seq x y z
N MET A 1 33.93 8.31 7.64
CA MET A 1 32.69 8.51 6.84
C MET A 1 31.68 9.21 7.74
N LYS A 2 31.08 10.33 7.32
CA LYS A 2 29.99 11.00 8.07
C LYS A 2 28.65 10.60 7.45
N TRP A 3 27.69 10.22 8.29
CA TRP A 3 26.32 9.95 7.85
C TRP A 3 25.52 11.25 7.89
N GLU A 4 24.89 11.59 6.79
CA GLU A 4 24.05 12.79 6.67
C GLU A 4 22.57 12.41 6.72
N THR A 5 21.79 13.16 7.47
CA THR A 5 20.32 12.99 7.55
C THR A 5 19.62 14.34 7.69
N LYS A 6 18.43 14.45 7.10
CA LYS A 6 17.52 15.58 7.29
C LYS A 6 16.28 15.19 8.11
N ILE A 7 16.24 13.98 8.68
CA ILE A 7 15.06 13.42 9.33
C ILE A 7 15.06 13.80 10.81
N THR A 8 16.00 13.27 11.57
CA THR A 8 16.06 13.47 13.02
C THR A 8 17.40 14.04 13.42
N ASN A 9 17.38 15.04 14.32
CA ASN A 9 18.57 15.57 14.95
C ASN A 9 18.42 15.45 16.49
N ILE A 10 19.46 14.96 17.12
CA ILE A 10 19.57 14.87 18.59
C ILE A 10 20.77 15.71 19.00
N ASN A 11 20.51 16.79 19.72
CA ASN A 11 21.54 17.70 20.19
C ASN A 11 21.21 18.21 21.61
N ASN A 12 22.19 18.13 22.53
CA ASN A 12 22.06 18.57 23.93
C ASN A 12 20.78 18.07 24.62
N GLY A 13 20.42 16.79 24.42
CA GLY A 13 19.22 16.18 25.00
C GLY A 13 17.89 16.62 24.38
N GLN A 14 17.92 17.45 23.34
CA GLN A 14 16.74 17.82 22.57
C GLN A 14 16.66 17.03 21.25
N GLU A 15 15.51 16.43 21.01
CA GLU A 15 15.22 15.72 19.76
C GLU A 15 14.28 16.53 18.89
N THR A 16 14.65 16.65 17.61
CA THR A 16 13.81 17.27 16.59
C THR A 16 13.63 16.36 15.39
N ILE A 17 12.43 16.32 14.85
CA ILE A 17 12.07 15.60 13.61
C ILE A 17 11.75 16.65 12.55
N ARG A 18 12.50 16.64 11.44
CA ARG A 18 12.35 17.65 10.36
C ARG A 18 12.32 19.07 10.92
N GLY A 19 13.17 19.36 11.92
CA GLY A 19 13.28 20.66 12.58
C GLY A 19 12.16 21.01 13.57
N LYS A 20 11.21 20.12 13.83
CA LYS A 20 10.15 20.29 14.84
C LYS A 20 10.53 19.56 16.13
N LYS A 21 10.39 20.21 17.28
CA LYS A 21 10.67 19.58 18.59
C LYS A 21 9.76 18.36 18.79
N LEU A 22 10.32 17.18 19.10
CA LEU A 22 9.55 15.95 19.30
C LEU A 22 8.52 16.10 20.42
N SER A 23 8.88 16.77 21.53
CA SER A 23 7.94 17.07 22.62
C SER A 23 6.71 17.87 22.18
N GLY A 24 6.88 18.79 21.23
CA GLY A 24 5.76 19.53 20.64
C GLY A 24 4.90 18.66 19.72
N LEU A 25 5.53 17.79 18.94
CA LEU A 25 4.81 16.84 18.08
C LEU A 25 3.94 15.88 18.92
N ILE A 26 4.51 15.32 20.01
CA ILE A 26 3.79 14.43 20.94
C ILE A 26 2.53 15.10 21.52
N GLN A 27 2.62 16.37 21.86
CA GLN A 27 1.51 17.09 22.52
C GLN A 27 0.41 17.56 21.55
N LYS A 28 0.75 17.85 20.30
CA LYS A 28 -0.11 18.64 19.40
C LYS A 28 -0.48 17.95 18.10
N ASN A 29 0.21 16.88 17.74
CA ASN A 29 0.04 16.27 16.42
C ASN A 29 -0.37 14.80 16.51
N THR A 30 -1.14 14.36 15.52
CA THR A 30 -1.48 12.95 15.36
C THR A 30 -0.32 12.16 14.76
N PHE A 31 -0.42 10.82 14.85
CA PHE A 31 0.53 9.91 14.20
C PHE A 31 0.57 10.14 12.69
N THR A 32 -0.58 10.28 12.04
CA THR A 32 -0.69 10.53 10.59
C THR A 32 -0.03 11.86 10.17
N GLU A 33 -0.21 12.94 10.95
CA GLU A 33 0.46 14.21 10.71
C GLU A 33 1.98 14.11 10.83
N THR A 34 2.44 13.36 11.82
CA THR A 34 3.87 13.16 12.05
C THR A 34 4.50 12.27 10.96
N ILE A 35 3.82 11.22 10.52
CA ILE A 35 4.23 10.42 9.35
C ILE A 35 4.36 11.31 8.11
N PHE A 36 3.36 12.15 7.85
CA PHE A 36 3.39 13.06 6.70
C PHE A 36 4.59 14.02 6.78
N LEU A 37 4.86 14.59 7.96
CA LEU A 37 6.03 15.43 8.20
C LEU A 37 7.34 14.69 7.86
N ILE A 38 7.49 13.46 8.33
CA ILE A 38 8.71 12.65 8.10
C ILE A 38 8.93 12.43 6.61
N TRP A 39 7.89 12.04 5.88
CA TRP A 39 7.98 11.69 4.46
C TRP A 39 8.07 12.91 3.54
N ARG A 40 7.34 14.00 3.87
CA ARG A 40 7.23 15.16 2.99
C ARG A 40 8.11 16.34 3.42
N GLY A 41 8.73 16.29 4.60
CA GLY A 41 9.58 17.36 5.14
C GLY A 41 8.82 18.62 5.57
N ARG A 42 7.48 18.61 5.59
CA ARG A 42 6.60 19.68 6.03
C ARG A 42 5.36 19.16 6.72
N MET A 43 4.71 19.98 7.51
CA MET A 43 3.41 19.65 8.09
C MET A 43 2.34 19.52 7.00
N PRO A 44 1.39 18.58 7.18
CA PRO A 44 0.25 18.45 6.27
C PRO A 44 -0.76 19.58 6.47
N LYS A 45 -1.53 19.85 5.43
CA LYS A 45 -2.80 20.58 5.56
C LYS A 45 -3.87 19.63 6.09
N PRO A 46 -4.96 20.11 6.72
CA PRO A 46 -6.01 19.24 7.26
C PRO A 46 -6.60 18.23 6.24
N ALA A 47 -6.76 18.66 5.00
CA ALA A 47 -7.23 17.77 3.93
C ALA A 47 -6.21 16.66 3.60
N GLU A 48 -4.90 16.97 3.64
CA GLU A 48 -3.84 15.98 3.40
C GLU A 48 -3.77 14.94 4.53
N THR A 49 -3.89 15.38 5.78
CA THR A 49 -3.99 14.47 6.94
C THR A 49 -5.15 13.51 6.78
N LYS A 50 -6.36 14.05 6.51
CA LYS A 50 -7.57 13.25 6.37
C LYS A 50 -7.48 12.25 5.22
N MET A 51 -6.87 12.64 4.09
CA MET A 51 -6.72 11.73 2.95
C MET A 51 -5.71 10.62 3.25
N LEU A 52 -4.55 10.96 3.83
CA LEU A 52 -3.54 9.97 4.21
C LEU A 52 -4.10 8.99 5.26
N ASP A 53 -4.79 9.50 6.27
CA ASP A 53 -5.42 8.67 7.30
C ASP A 53 -6.42 7.68 6.69
N ALA A 54 -7.30 8.13 5.79
CA ALA A 54 -8.23 7.27 5.09
C ALA A 54 -7.52 6.16 4.27
N MET A 55 -6.37 6.46 3.64
CA MET A 55 -5.59 5.46 2.92
C MET A 55 -4.93 4.45 3.87
N LEU A 56 -4.39 4.90 5.00
CA LEU A 56 -3.81 4.01 6.00
C LEU A 56 -4.86 3.04 6.55
N VAL A 57 -6.07 3.54 6.85
CA VAL A 57 -7.20 2.70 7.29
C VAL A 57 -7.63 1.71 6.21
N ALA A 58 -7.74 2.14 4.95
CA ALA A 58 -8.20 1.28 3.86
C ALA A 58 -7.25 0.10 3.55
N ALA A 59 -5.96 0.23 3.88
CA ALA A 59 -4.94 -0.80 3.65
C ALA A 59 -4.49 -1.52 4.94
N ILE A 60 -5.11 -1.23 6.10
CA ILE A 60 -4.65 -1.66 7.42
C ILE A 60 -4.58 -3.19 7.56
N ASP A 61 -5.55 -3.89 6.96
CA ASP A 61 -5.58 -5.36 6.89
C ASP A 61 -6.35 -5.84 5.65
N HIS A 62 -6.17 -7.09 5.29
CA HIS A 62 -6.96 -7.77 4.23
C HIS A 62 -7.13 -9.26 4.52
N GLY A 63 -7.14 -9.63 5.78
CA GLY A 63 -7.37 -10.97 6.25
C GLY A 63 -6.18 -11.93 6.10
N ILE A 64 -6.34 -13.09 6.74
CA ILE A 64 -5.30 -14.12 6.83
C ILE A 64 -4.89 -14.71 5.47
N GLY A 65 -5.76 -14.69 4.47
CA GLY A 65 -5.49 -15.24 3.13
C GLY A 65 -4.47 -14.45 2.30
N THR A 66 -3.93 -13.34 2.81
CA THR A 66 -2.87 -12.60 2.13
C THR A 66 -1.50 -13.23 2.36
N ALA A 67 -0.63 -13.20 1.34
CA ALA A 67 0.72 -13.75 1.45
C ALA A 67 1.48 -13.23 2.68
N SER A 68 1.38 -11.93 2.97
CA SER A 68 2.04 -11.32 4.14
C SER A 68 1.51 -11.84 5.48
N ALA A 69 0.18 -11.94 5.64
CA ALA A 69 -0.42 -12.42 6.88
C ALA A 69 -0.18 -13.93 7.07
N MET A 70 -0.31 -14.74 6.00
CA MET A 70 0.01 -16.15 6.03
C MET A 70 1.45 -16.40 6.45
N THR A 71 2.42 -15.74 5.79
CA THR A 71 3.84 -15.89 6.10
C THR A 71 4.15 -15.49 7.53
N ALA A 72 3.61 -14.35 8.00
CA ALA A 72 3.78 -13.90 9.38
C ALA A 72 3.27 -14.93 10.38
N ARG A 73 2.07 -15.50 10.17
CA ARG A 73 1.49 -16.52 11.06
C ARG A 73 2.25 -17.85 11.02
N ILE A 74 2.70 -18.30 9.85
CA ILE A 74 3.54 -19.51 9.72
C ILE A 74 4.81 -19.35 10.56
N VAL A 75 5.50 -18.21 10.42
CA VAL A 75 6.73 -17.96 11.20
C VAL A 75 6.46 -17.85 12.70
N ALA A 76 5.35 -17.21 13.10
CA ALA A 76 4.95 -17.12 14.50
C ALA A 76 4.60 -18.51 15.10
N SER A 77 3.93 -19.38 14.33
CA SER A 77 3.56 -20.72 14.77
C SER A 77 4.76 -21.62 15.07
N ALA A 78 5.93 -21.32 14.49
CA ALA A 78 7.21 -21.98 14.80
C ALA A 78 7.89 -21.42 16.07
N LYS A 79 7.16 -20.67 16.93
CA LYS A 79 7.65 -20.03 18.17
C LYS A 79 8.71 -18.95 17.96
N ASN A 80 8.78 -18.36 16.77
CA ASN A 80 9.60 -17.19 16.55
C ASN A 80 9.03 -15.94 17.26
N SER A 81 9.90 -14.98 17.54
CA SER A 81 9.50 -13.72 18.15
C SER A 81 8.61 -12.87 17.23
N LEU A 82 7.84 -11.94 17.81
CA LEU A 82 6.95 -11.05 17.06
C LEU A 82 7.68 -10.30 15.95
N HIS A 83 8.86 -9.74 16.22
CA HIS A 83 9.59 -8.97 15.21
C HIS A 83 10.11 -9.86 14.06
N THR A 84 10.51 -11.10 14.32
CA THR A 84 10.91 -12.07 13.28
C THR A 84 9.73 -12.40 12.37
N ALA A 85 8.57 -12.69 12.96
CA ALA A 85 7.35 -12.98 12.22
C ALA A 85 6.86 -11.77 11.41
N LEU A 86 6.93 -10.56 11.98
CA LEU A 86 6.58 -9.32 11.30
C LEU A 86 7.50 -9.07 10.10
N THR A 87 8.81 -9.24 10.28
CA THR A 87 9.80 -9.09 9.20
C THR A 87 9.49 -10.06 8.06
N ALA A 88 9.20 -11.32 8.36
CA ALA A 88 8.82 -12.30 7.35
C ALA A 88 7.54 -11.91 6.59
N GLY A 89 6.53 -11.39 7.29
CA GLY A 89 5.32 -10.86 6.66
C GLY A 89 5.60 -9.69 5.71
N ILE A 90 6.50 -8.78 6.10
CA ILE A 90 6.91 -7.65 5.24
C ILE A 90 7.70 -8.15 4.03
N LEU A 91 8.62 -9.10 4.20
CA LEU A 91 9.39 -9.70 3.11
C LEU A 91 8.52 -10.44 2.08
N ALA A 92 7.35 -10.94 2.48
CA ALA A 92 6.37 -11.54 1.57
C ALA A 92 5.63 -10.53 0.67
N MET A 93 5.86 -9.22 0.87
CA MET A 93 5.31 -8.16 0.01
C MET A 93 6.20 -7.93 -1.20
N GLY A 94 5.74 -8.35 -2.38
CA GLY A 94 6.43 -8.24 -3.66
C GLY A 94 5.54 -7.62 -4.74
N GLU A 95 5.96 -7.68 -6.00
CA GLU A 95 5.24 -7.07 -7.15
C GLU A 95 3.77 -7.50 -7.26
N ARG A 96 3.43 -8.71 -6.81
CA ARG A 96 2.06 -9.22 -6.83
C ARG A 96 1.28 -8.96 -5.54
N HIS A 97 1.92 -8.38 -4.53
CA HIS A 97 1.32 -8.12 -3.23
C HIS A 97 1.99 -6.94 -2.54
N GLY A 98 1.31 -5.79 -2.47
CA GLY A 98 1.77 -4.59 -1.75
C GLY A 98 2.79 -3.73 -2.49
N SER A 99 3.26 -4.10 -3.70
CA SER A 99 4.17 -3.28 -4.51
C SER A 99 3.52 -2.74 -5.79
N ALA A 100 2.31 -3.14 -6.08
CA ALA A 100 1.59 -2.69 -7.28
C ALA A 100 1.31 -1.17 -7.27
N ILE A 101 1.26 -0.56 -6.09
CA ILE A 101 0.99 0.87 -5.89
C ILE A 101 2.02 1.77 -6.61
N GLU A 102 3.31 1.46 -6.49
CA GLU A 102 4.39 2.24 -7.11
C GLU A 102 4.33 2.17 -8.64
N ASN A 103 4.23 0.94 -9.19
CA ASN A 103 4.15 0.72 -10.62
C ASN A 103 2.88 1.34 -11.23
N ALA A 104 1.75 1.24 -10.53
CA ALA A 104 0.50 1.88 -10.93
C ALA A 104 0.66 3.41 -10.97
N ALA A 105 1.22 4.02 -9.93
CA ALA A 105 1.43 5.46 -9.86
C ALA A 105 2.35 5.96 -10.99
N LYS A 106 3.50 5.29 -11.22
CA LYS A 106 4.43 5.62 -12.31
C LYS A 106 3.71 5.59 -13.65
N PHE A 107 2.97 4.52 -13.94
CA PHE A 107 2.22 4.40 -15.18
C PHE A 107 1.15 5.50 -15.37
N PHE A 108 0.41 5.83 -14.30
CA PHE A 108 -0.60 6.89 -14.35
C PHE A 108 0.02 8.27 -14.55
N ILE A 109 1.13 8.58 -13.88
CA ILE A 109 1.85 9.84 -14.02
C ILE A 109 2.38 10.01 -15.46
N GLU A 110 2.98 8.98 -16.03
CA GLU A 110 3.51 8.99 -17.41
C GLU A 110 2.40 9.21 -18.44
N ASN A 111 1.21 8.70 -18.16
CA ASN A 111 0.10 8.72 -19.11
C ASN A 111 -0.99 9.78 -18.86
N LYS A 112 -0.86 10.64 -17.83
CA LYS A 112 -1.88 11.64 -17.48
C LYS A 112 -2.20 12.65 -18.61
N ASN A 113 -1.26 12.87 -19.53
CA ASN A 113 -1.43 13.77 -20.69
C ASN A 113 -1.51 13.01 -22.02
N ASN A 114 -1.59 11.67 -22.00
CA ASN A 114 -1.61 10.85 -23.20
C ASN A 114 -2.98 10.93 -23.90
N LYS A 115 -3.02 11.60 -25.05
CA LYS A 115 -4.23 11.73 -25.86
C LYS A 115 -4.69 10.42 -26.52
N ASN A 116 -3.78 9.45 -26.65
CA ASN A 116 -4.03 8.14 -27.26
C ASN A 116 -4.06 7.01 -26.22
N LEU A 117 -4.50 7.31 -24.99
CA LEU A 117 -4.48 6.38 -23.87
C LEU A 117 -5.21 5.05 -24.14
N SER A 118 -6.36 5.11 -24.85
CA SER A 118 -7.11 3.90 -25.24
C SER A 118 -6.30 2.97 -26.14
N GLN A 119 -5.56 3.54 -27.10
CA GLN A 119 -4.67 2.76 -27.98
C GLN A 119 -3.50 2.16 -27.18
N THR A 120 -2.89 2.93 -26.27
CA THR A 120 -1.81 2.45 -25.39
C THR A 120 -2.27 1.26 -24.55
N VAL A 121 -3.46 1.33 -23.94
CA VAL A 121 -4.03 0.23 -23.13
C VAL A 121 -4.28 -1.01 -23.99
N LYS A 122 -4.79 -0.84 -25.21
CA LYS A 122 -5.00 -1.93 -26.16
C LYS A 122 -3.69 -2.63 -26.52
N GLU A 123 -2.66 -1.88 -26.92
CA GLU A 123 -1.35 -2.44 -27.27
C GLU A 123 -0.70 -3.20 -26.12
N LEU A 124 -0.80 -2.70 -24.88
CA LEU A 124 -0.29 -3.39 -23.69
C LEU A 124 -1.05 -4.70 -23.45
N LYS A 125 -2.36 -4.69 -23.65
CA LYS A 125 -3.18 -5.90 -23.54
C LYS A 125 -2.87 -6.93 -24.61
N ASP A 126 -2.72 -6.52 -25.87
CA ASP A 126 -2.34 -7.41 -26.98
C ASP A 126 -0.97 -8.05 -26.74
N LYS A 127 -0.04 -7.33 -26.11
CA LYS A 127 1.27 -7.83 -25.64
C LYS A 127 1.18 -8.66 -24.36
N LYS A 128 -0.02 -8.89 -23.79
CA LYS A 128 -0.27 -9.60 -22.52
C LYS A 128 0.46 -8.97 -21.33
N VAL A 129 0.73 -7.67 -21.36
CA VAL A 129 1.32 -6.93 -20.22
C VAL A 129 0.22 -6.67 -19.21
N ARG A 130 0.43 -7.11 -17.98
CA ARG A 130 -0.50 -6.86 -16.87
C ARG A 130 -0.23 -5.46 -16.28
N LEU A 131 -1.24 -4.59 -16.34
CA LEU A 131 -1.18 -3.29 -15.72
C LEU A 131 -1.39 -3.41 -14.20
N ALA A 132 -0.47 -2.84 -13.43
CA ALA A 132 -0.56 -2.78 -11.97
C ALA A 132 -1.74 -1.88 -11.54
N GLY A 133 -2.34 -2.19 -10.39
CA GLY A 133 -3.45 -1.40 -9.85
C GLY A 133 -4.83 -1.77 -10.37
N PHE A 134 -4.96 -2.81 -11.21
CA PHE A 134 -6.23 -3.29 -11.75
C PHE A 134 -6.45 -4.78 -11.50
N GLY A 135 -7.74 -5.12 -11.31
CA GLY A 135 -8.17 -6.48 -11.06
C GLY A 135 -8.03 -6.90 -9.59
N HIS A 136 -8.83 -7.87 -9.18
CA HIS A 136 -8.81 -8.47 -7.85
C HIS A 136 -9.01 -9.99 -7.97
N ALA A 137 -8.40 -10.76 -7.06
CA ALA A 137 -8.47 -12.22 -7.10
C ALA A 137 -9.90 -12.75 -6.84
N VAL A 138 -10.69 -12.03 -6.04
CA VAL A 138 -12.00 -12.45 -5.54
C VAL A 138 -13.10 -11.44 -5.84
N LEU A 139 -12.78 -10.13 -5.84
CA LEU A 139 -13.77 -9.06 -5.90
C LEU A 139 -13.97 -8.58 -7.35
N GLU A 140 -15.21 -8.50 -7.80
CA GLU A 140 -15.60 -7.84 -9.04
C GLU A 140 -15.55 -6.31 -8.94
N ARG A 141 -15.65 -5.78 -7.70
CA ARG A 141 -15.55 -4.36 -7.34
C ARG A 141 -14.74 -4.23 -6.05
N ASP A 142 -13.88 -3.23 -5.96
CA ASP A 142 -13.15 -2.92 -4.73
C ASP A 142 -13.75 -1.68 -4.05
N GLU A 143 -14.64 -1.91 -3.07
CA GLU A 143 -15.32 -0.83 -2.33
C GLU A 143 -14.34 0.10 -1.62
N ARG A 144 -13.14 -0.38 -1.26
CA ARG A 144 -12.10 0.44 -0.63
C ARG A 144 -11.62 1.51 -1.61
N SER A 145 -11.34 1.12 -2.85
CA SER A 145 -10.89 2.05 -3.89
C SER A 145 -11.97 3.08 -4.22
N GLU A 146 -13.23 2.64 -4.35
CA GLU A 146 -14.36 3.54 -4.60
C GLU A 146 -14.54 4.58 -3.48
N ASN A 147 -14.45 4.14 -2.22
CA ASN A 147 -14.57 5.04 -1.07
C ASN A 147 -13.41 6.03 -1.00
N LEU A 148 -12.17 5.58 -1.24
CA LEU A 148 -11.03 6.49 -1.30
C LEU A 148 -11.16 7.54 -2.40
N LEU A 149 -11.62 7.16 -3.60
CA LEU A 149 -11.87 8.11 -4.69
C LEU A 149 -12.98 9.12 -4.36
N LYS A 150 -14.04 8.69 -3.65
CA LYS A 150 -15.08 9.62 -3.16
C LYS A 150 -14.51 10.63 -2.15
N ILE A 151 -13.67 10.17 -1.23
CA ILE A 151 -12.99 11.04 -0.26
C ILE A 151 -12.04 11.98 -0.98
N ALA A 152 -11.24 11.48 -1.92
CA ALA A 152 -10.32 12.29 -2.73
C ALA A 152 -11.03 13.41 -3.49
N LYS A 153 -12.22 13.12 -4.07
CA LYS A 153 -13.06 14.15 -4.70
C LYS A 153 -13.48 15.25 -3.73
N LYS A 154 -13.95 14.88 -2.54
CA LYS A 154 -14.37 15.84 -1.49
C LYS A 154 -13.22 16.69 -0.98
N LEU A 155 -12.00 16.14 -0.93
CA LEU A 155 -10.82 16.80 -0.40
C LEU A 155 -9.96 17.52 -1.47
N GLY A 156 -10.34 17.45 -2.75
CA GLY A 156 -9.63 18.11 -3.85
C GLY A 156 -8.39 17.36 -4.35
N PHE A 157 -8.29 16.05 -4.09
CA PHE A 157 -7.17 15.19 -4.54
C PHE A 157 -7.55 14.25 -5.69
N PHE A 158 -8.73 14.39 -6.27
CA PHE A 158 -9.12 13.69 -7.48
C PHE A 158 -8.76 14.53 -8.70
N LYS A 159 -7.51 14.47 -9.14
CA LYS A 159 -6.97 15.27 -10.23
C LYS A 159 -6.65 14.40 -11.45
N ASP A 160 -5.64 14.77 -12.20
CA ASP A 160 -5.39 14.18 -13.51
C ASP A 160 -4.91 12.72 -13.44
N THR A 161 -4.15 12.36 -12.39
CA THR A 161 -3.70 10.98 -12.20
C THR A 161 -4.88 10.06 -11.86
N CYS A 162 -5.79 10.49 -10.98
CA CYS A 162 -7.02 9.76 -10.69
C CYS A 162 -7.93 9.64 -11.92
N LYS A 163 -8.09 10.72 -12.71
CA LYS A 163 -8.86 10.67 -13.95
C LYS A 163 -8.27 9.66 -14.94
N THR A 164 -6.95 9.65 -15.10
CA THR A 164 -6.22 8.70 -15.95
C THR A 164 -6.49 7.26 -15.50
N ALA A 165 -6.40 6.96 -14.21
CA ALA A 165 -6.69 5.63 -13.68
C ALA A 165 -8.11 5.18 -14.03
N ILE A 166 -9.12 6.05 -13.91
CA ILE A 166 -10.51 5.74 -14.27
C ILE A 166 -10.70 5.52 -15.78
N VAL A 167 -9.99 6.28 -16.62
CA VAL A 167 -10.03 6.04 -18.08
C VAL A 167 -9.43 4.69 -18.41
N ILE A 168 -8.29 4.34 -17.83
CA ILE A 168 -7.64 3.04 -18.02
C ILE A 168 -8.55 1.89 -17.58
N GLU A 169 -9.19 2.00 -16.40
CA GLU A 169 -10.17 1.02 -15.93
C GLU A 169 -11.27 0.76 -16.96
N LYS A 170 -11.86 1.83 -17.51
CA LYS A 170 -12.89 1.72 -18.55
C LYS A 170 -12.38 1.02 -19.81
N GLU A 171 -11.20 1.37 -20.28
CA GLU A 171 -10.62 0.76 -21.47
C GLU A 171 -10.26 -0.71 -21.25
N LEU A 172 -9.69 -1.06 -20.09
CA LEU A 172 -9.42 -2.45 -19.73
C LEU A 172 -10.70 -3.30 -19.70
N ASN A 173 -11.78 -2.77 -19.14
CA ASN A 173 -13.05 -3.49 -19.04
C ASN A 173 -13.72 -3.68 -20.41
N LYS A 174 -13.54 -2.78 -21.36
CA LYS A 174 -14.00 -2.99 -22.75
C LYS A 174 -13.27 -4.14 -23.46
N LEU A 175 -12.01 -4.36 -23.10
CA LEU A 175 -11.14 -5.34 -23.74
C LEU A 175 -11.07 -6.68 -22.97
N SER A 176 -11.77 -6.83 -21.86
CA SER A 176 -11.65 -7.97 -20.96
C SER A 176 -12.97 -8.72 -20.84
N SER A 177 -12.91 -10.06 -20.85
CA SER A 177 -14.07 -10.91 -20.58
C SER A 177 -14.47 -10.96 -19.09
N LYS A 178 -13.58 -10.53 -18.18
CA LYS A 178 -13.83 -10.43 -16.75
C LYS A 178 -13.58 -9.00 -16.28
N PRO A 179 -14.32 -8.52 -15.26
CA PRO A 179 -14.08 -7.21 -14.68
C PRO A 179 -12.63 -7.04 -14.20
N LEU A 180 -12.05 -5.90 -14.51
CA LEU A 180 -10.73 -5.49 -14.04
C LEU A 180 -10.85 -4.15 -13.28
N PRO A 181 -11.48 -4.14 -12.09
CA PRO A 181 -11.69 -2.92 -11.34
C PRO A 181 -10.38 -2.29 -10.92
N LEU A 182 -10.37 -0.96 -10.77
CA LEU A 182 -9.30 -0.26 -10.09
C LEU A 182 -9.27 -0.72 -8.63
N ASN A 183 -8.22 -1.41 -8.24
CA ASN A 183 -8.07 -1.95 -6.90
C ASN A 183 -7.46 -0.93 -5.93
N ILE A 184 -7.30 -1.33 -4.66
CA ILE A 184 -6.78 -0.45 -3.61
C ILE A 184 -5.39 0.11 -3.93
N ASP A 185 -4.48 -0.70 -4.53
CA ASP A 185 -3.14 -0.24 -4.90
C ASP A 185 -3.20 0.84 -5.99
N GLY A 186 -4.04 0.63 -7.01
CA GLY A 186 -4.25 1.61 -8.07
C GLY A 186 -4.87 2.90 -7.55
N ALA A 187 -5.89 2.82 -6.70
CA ALA A 187 -6.54 4.00 -6.12
C ALA A 187 -5.56 4.79 -5.24
N MET A 188 -4.84 4.12 -4.34
CA MET A 188 -3.84 4.78 -3.49
C MET A 188 -2.72 5.41 -4.32
N GLY A 189 -2.19 4.70 -5.33
CA GLY A 189 -1.16 5.22 -6.21
C GLY A 189 -1.58 6.48 -6.96
N ALA A 190 -2.80 6.49 -7.52
CA ALA A 190 -3.36 7.64 -8.21
C ALA A 190 -3.56 8.84 -7.28
N ILE A 191 -4.12 8.63 -6.09
CA ILE A 191 -4.39 9.69 -5.11
C ILE A 191 -3.08 10.26 -4.55
N LEU A 192 -2.12 9.40 -4.17
CA LEU A 192 -0.81 9.85 -3.67
C LEU A 192 -0.06 10.67 -4.71
N ALA A 193 -0.13 10.28 -5.99
CA ALA A 193 0.45 11.05 -7.09
C ALA A 193 -0.22 12.42 -7.23
N ASP A 194 -1.56 12.50 -7.15
CA ASP A 194 -2.31 13.76 -7.16
C ASP A 194 -2.07 14.63 -5.90
N MET A 195 -1.65 14.02 -4.77
CA MET A 195 -1.14 14.70 -3.58
C MET A 195 0.33 15.12 -3.72
N GLY A 196 1.02 14.73 -4.80
CA GLY A 196 2.42 15.05 -5.09
C GLY A 196 3.43 14.20 -4.32
N PHE A 197 3.09 13.00 -3.88
CA PHE A 197 4.06 12.05 -3.36
C PHE A 197 4.94 11.51 -4.50
N ASP A 198 6.20 11.24 -4.16
CA ASP A 198 7.11 10.53 -5.05
C ASP A 198 6.67 9.05 -5.11
N PRO A 199 6.60 8.43 -6.31
CA PRO A 199 6.28 7.01 -6.44
C PRO A 199 7.17 6.09 -5.61
N ASP A 200 8.44 6.39 -5.46
CA ASP A 200 9.41 5.56 -4.76
C ASP A 200 9.12 5.38 -3.25
N ILE A 201 8.33 6.28 -2.63
CA ILE A 201 7.90 6.11 -1.23
C ILE A 201 6.55 5.41 -1.09
N MET A 202 5.76 5.28 -2.16
CA MET A 202 4.35 4.86 -2.06
C MET A 202 4.21 3.41 -1.55
N LYS A 203 5.13 2.52 -1.89
CA LYS A 203 5.22 1.18 -1.30
C LYS A 203 5.41 1.23 0.21
N GLY A 204 6.22 2.17 0.70
CA GLY A 204 6.40 2.42 2.13
C GLY A 204 5.11 2.86 2.83
N VAL A 205 4.26 3.66 2.15
CA VAL A 205 2.92 4.03 2.66
C VAL A 205 2.06 2.78 2.86
N PHE A 206 2.01 1.88 1.87
CA PHE A 206 1.26 0.63 1.95
C PHE A 206 1.78 -0.29 3.07
N ILE A 207 3.10 -0.47 3.17
CA ILE A 207 3.72 -1.28 4.22
C ILE A 207 3.37 -0.74 5.60
N THR A 208 3.51 0.58 5.80
CA THR A 208 3.18 1.24 7.08
C THR A 208 1.73 1.02 7.46
N ALA A 209 0.81 1.14 6.50
CA ALA A 209 -0.60 0.86 6.72
C ALA A 209 -0.87 -0.59 7.16
N ARG A 210 -0.14 -1.57 6.61
CA ARG A 210 -0.36 -3.00 6.84
C ARG A 210 0.25 -3.52 8.14
N VAL A 211 1.27 -2.86 8.69
CA VAL A 211 1.98 -3.31 9.91
C VAL A 211 1.02 -3.57 11.08
N PRO A 212 0.04 -2.71 11.43
CA PRO A 212 -0.87 -2.98 12.54
C PRO A 212 -1.68 -4.27 12.36
N GLY A 213 -2.18 -4.55 11.16
CA GLY A 213 -2.87 -5.79 10.84
C GLY A 213 -1.98 -7.02 11.00
N LEU A 214 -0.74 -6.96 10.50
CA LEU A 214 0.23 -8.05 10.69
C LEU A 214 0.55 -8.30 12.16
N VAL A 215 0.75 -7.25 12.96
CA VAL A 215 0.97 -7.37 14.41
C VAL A 215 -0.22 -8.06 15.09
N ALA A 216 -1.45 -7.71 14.73
CA ALA A 216 -2.65 -8.34 15.25
C ALA A 216 -2.73 -9.83 14.89
N HIS A 217 -2.45 -10.20 13.63
CA HIS A 217 -2.41 -11.59 13.18
C HIS A 217 -1.34 -12.42 13.89
N ILE A 218 -0.16 -11.86 14.10
CA ILE A 218 0.93 -12.51 14.83
C ILE A 218 0.54 -12.71 16.30
N TYR A 219 -0.02 -11.67 16.94
CA TYR A 219 -0.46 -11.74 18.33
C TYR A 219 -1.54 -12.82 18.52
N GLU A 220 -2.52 -12.89 17.62
CA GLU A 220 -3.56 -13.91 17.62
C GLU A 220 -2.95 -15.33 17.49
N GLU A 221 -1.98 -15.52 16.58
CA GLU A 221 -1.29 -16.80 16.40
C GLU A 221 -0.54 -17.24 17.66
N ILE A 222 0.21 -16.30 18.30
CA ILE A 222 0.95 -16.57 19.53
C ILE A 222 0.01 -16.94 20.68
N LYS A 223 -1.15 -16.28 20.77
CA LYS A 223 -2.11 -16.52 21.85
C LYS A 223 -2.89 -17.82 21.68
N ASN A 224 -3.29 -18.15 20.47
CA ASN A 224 -4.07 -19.35 20.20
C ASN A 224 -3.23 -20.62 20.23
N ASP A 225 -1.94 -20.52 19.89
CA ASP A 225 -0.95 -21.61 19.92
C ASP A 225 -1.49 -22.96 19.43
N THR A 226 -2.01 -22.97 18.22
CA THR A 226 -2.60 -24.18 17.61
C THR A 226 -1.55 -25.18 17.08
N GLY A 227 -0.28 -24.96 17.40
CA GLY A 227 0.86 -25.73 16.89
C GLY A 227 1.45 -25.18 15.59
N LEU A 228 2.47 -25.86 15.11
CA LEU A 228 3.16 -25.49 13.86
C LEU A 228 2.22 -25.58 12.66
N ARG A 229 2.06 -24.50 11.92
CA ARG A 229 1.31 -24.48 10.67
C ARG A 229 2.10 -25.16 9.56
N ARG A 230 1.50 -26.16 8.97
CA ARG A 230 2.06 -26.96 7.85
C ARG A 230 0.92 -27.44 6.96
N LEU A 231 1.23 -27.82 5.73
CA LEU A 231 0.30 -28.51 4.86
C LEU A 231 0.08 -29.95 5.38
N ASN A 232 -1.11 -30.47 5.19
CA ASN A 232 -1.41 -31.87 5.40
C ASN A 232 -0.99 -32.68 4.16
N GLU A 233 -0.78 -34.00 4.32
CA GLU A 233 -0.37 -34.89 3.21
C GLU A 233 -1.37 -34.86 2.04
N ASN A 234 -2.68 -34.73 2.32
CA ASN A 234 -3.73 -34.66 1.31
C ASN A 234 -3.80 -33.31 0.56
N GLU A 235 -3.02 -32.32 0.98
CA GLU A 235 -2.89 -31.01 0.30
C GLU A 235 -1.63 -30.97 -0.58
N ILE A 236 -0.91 -32.12 -0.72
CA ILE A 236 0.34 -32.20 -1.47
C ILE A 236 0.23 -33.27 -2.53
N ASP A 237 0.30 -32.89 -3.80
CA ASP A 237 0.42 -33.81 -4.92
C ASP A 237 1.89 -34.02 -5.29
N TYR A 238 2.44 -35.22 -5.07
CA TYR A 238 3.77 -35.55 -5.54
C TYR A 238 3.76 -35.90 -7.03
N ILE A 239 4.32 -35.00 -7.85
CA ILE A 239 4.39 -35.17 -9.32
C ILE A 239 5.77 -35.61 -9.81
N GLY A 240 6.69 -35.97 -8.91
CA GLY A 240 8.00 -36.50 -9.25
C GLY A 240 7.91 -37.97 -9.73
N LYS A 241 8.95 -38.41 -10.48
CA LYS A 241 9.15 -39.80 -10.88
C LYS A 241 9.77 -40.59 -9.74
#